data_b3b3abf5f654624ef9448ab3724ac0d2
#
_entry.id   b3b3abf5f654624ef9448ab3724ac0d2
#
_cell.length_a   1.000
_cell.length_b   1.000
_cell.length_c   1.000
_cell.angle_alpha   90.00
_cell.angle_beta   90.00
_cell.angle_gamma   90.00
#
_symmetry.space_group_name_H-M   'P 1'
#
loop_
_entity.id
_entity.type
_entity.pdbx_description
1 polymer ?
#
loop_
_entity_poly.entity_id
_entity_poly.type
_entity_poly.pdbx_seq_one_letter_code
_entity_poly.pdbx_strand_id
1 'polypeptide(L)'
;MKKYILSIAFVLTAWHANAQSKAISFDVNGLKVILRPTQKETVSMSMFYRGGVMNAGANRAGLENLTLSALASAGTTHYSVNDYKELADEFGIDIAGAGSTDYGRVNMSCIDTYFEQGWKLFSDAITNPAFDATEFQSVKDKTISAIYQLRSDPETRIDQMAMETLFKGSAYSADPMGTAERLATFTPDSAKAYYKNVLLNKNKMFLVVAGNITREALEKKIKQAFAGLPAKPWSAPVYTAPVLSAETVRIEGRNIATNYISCIMNAPKMSSPDFPAFTVVVNVLSGNLHNELRNKLGLSYAPGASIEVQQIPYMSMFVSTTQPKKAYDAMLDVYSNIRAGQYGQRILDLIKRDHRSSYYRQQESSGAIVKSLGEAEVLGSFTLEEEMIGKFNNVTLEQMNAVFAKYVTGAIWLYLGDETAGKATFQSK
;
A
#
# COMPACT_ATOMS: atom_id res chain seq x y z
N MET A 1 24.56 -34.75 66.38
CA MET A 1 23.86 -33.63 65.78
C MET A 1 24.41 -33.44 64.35
N LYS A 2 23.72 -34.01 63.37
CA LYS A 2 24.12 -33.85 61.92
C LYS A 2 23.35 -32.66 61.34
N LYS A 3 24.07 -31.66 60.88
CA LYS A 3 23.53 -30.50 60.16
C LYS A 3 23.36 -30.89 58.69
N TYR A 4 22.11 -30.87 58.19
CA TYR A 4 21.78 -31.01 56.77
C TYR A 4 21.83 -29.61 56.15
N ILE A 5 22.75 -29.40 55.26
CA ILE A 5 22.81 -28.22 54.37
C ILE A 5 21.96 -28.53 53.15
N LEU A 6 20.83 -27.86 53.02
CA LEU A 6 19.95 -27.92 51.87
C LEU A 6 20.47 -26.94 50.83
N SER A 7 21.10 -27.45 49.74
CA SER A 7 21.48 -26.64 48.58
C SER A 7 20.26 -26.47 47.70
N ILE A 8 19.70 -25.24 47.66
CA ILE A 8 18.68 -24.83 46.73
C ILE A 8 19.37 -24.46 45.43
N ALA A 9 19.28 -25.33 44.42
CA ALA A 9 19.68 -25.01 43.06
C ALA A 9 18.61 -24.08 42.44
N PHE A 10 18.97 -22.81 42.27
CA PHE A 10 18.17 -21.82 41.50
C PHE A 10 18.30 -22.17 40.02
N VAL A 11 17.30 -22.82 39.46
CA VAL A 11 17.19 -22.99 38.01
C VAL A 11 16.74 -21.66 37.44
N LEU A 12 17.69 -20.88 36.94
CA LEU A 12 17.44 -19.72 36.06
C LEU A 12 16.86 -20.22 34.74
N THR A 13 15.56 -20.33 34.66
CA THR A 13 14.87 -20.38 33.36
C THR A 13 15.07 -19.04 32.70
N ALA A 14 16.03 -18.97 31.79
CA ALA A 14 16.14 -17.85 30.87
C ALA A 14 14.84 -17.75 30.07
N TRP A 15 13.96 -16.85 30.45
CA TRP A 15 12.89 -16.40 29.57
C TRP A 15 13.57 -15.74 28.38
N HIS A 16 13.66 -16.47 27.28
CA HIS A 16 13.92 -15.85 26.00
C HIS A 16 12.70 -14.95 25.72
N ALA A 17 12.81 -13.69 26.11
CA ALA A 17 11.95 -12.66 25.52
C ALA A 17 12.14 -12.81 24.02
N ASN A 18 11.12 -13.26 23.31
CA ASN A 18 11.06 -13.24 21.85
C ASN A 18 11.15 -11.78 21.40
N ALA A 19 12.35 -11.21 21.41
CA ALA A 19 12.61 -9.97 20.72
C ALA A 19 12.32 -10.25 19.24
N GLN A 20 11.29 -9.65 18.73
CA GLN A 20 10.91 -9.77 17.33
C GLN A 20 12.16 -9.47 16.48
N SER A 21 12.63 -10.44 15.70
CA SER A 21 13.84 -10.29 14.91
C SER A 21 13.67 -9.13 13.93
N LYS A 22 14.68 -8.30 13.77
CA LYS A 22 14.66 -7.20 12.78
C LYS A 22 14.79 -7.78 11.37
N ALA A 23 14.25 -7.06 10.39
CA ALA A 23 14.50 -7.37 9.00
C ALA A 23 15.99 -7.13 8.66
N ILE A 24 16.54 -8.01 7.85
CA ILE A 24 17.90 -7.89 7.30
C ILE A 24 17.82 -7.77 5.79
N SER A 25 18.79 -7.05 5.19
CA SER A 25 18.92 -6.98 3.74
C SER A 25 20.28 -7.51 3.29
N PHE A 26 20.28 -8.24 2.19
CA PHE A 26 21.49 -8.78 1.55
C PHE A 26 21.28 -8.88 0.04
N ASP A 27 22.37 -9.05 -0.69
CA ASP A 27 22.35 -9.25 -2.16
C ASP A 27 22.63 -10.71 -2.51
N VAL A 28 21.91 -11.22 -3.51
CA VAL A 28 22.18 -12.53 -4.08
C VAL A 28 22.29 -12.39 -5.60
N ASN A 29 23.51 -12.39 -6.10
CA ASN A 29 23.80 -12.25 -7.53
C ASN A 29 23.16 -11.02 -8.18
N GLY A 30 23.15 -9.88 -7.49
CA GLY A 30 22.56 -8.62 -7.95
C GLY A 30 21.05 -8.48 -7.69
N LEU A 31 20.41 -9.45 -7.04
CA LEU A 31 19.03 -9.32 -6.56
C LEU A 31 19.04 -8.91 -5.08
N LYS A 32 18.48 -7.75 -4.76
CA LYS A 32 18.27 -7.33 -3.37
C LYS A 32 17.22 -8.21 -2.71
N VAL A 33 17.52 -8.68 -1.50
CA VAL A 33 16.63 -9.48 -0.66
C VAL A 33 16.44 -8.79 0.69
N ILE A 34 15.22 -8.75 1.18
CA ILE A 34 14.85 -8.30 2.51
C ILE A 34 14.20 -9.49 3.20
N LEU A 35 14.77 -9.94 4.31
CA LEU A 35 14.28 -11.09 5.08
C LEU A 35 13.93 -10.65 6.50
N ARG A 36 12.71 -10.95 6.92
CA ARG A 36 12.25 -10.89 8.31
C ARG A 36 12.07 -12.31 8.84
N PRO A 37 13.06 -12.91 9.53
CA PRO A 37 12.88 -14.20 10.16
C PRO A 37 11.78 -14.11 11.23
N THR A 38 10.87 -15.08 11.26
CA THR A 38 9.81 -15.19 12.26
C THR A 38 9.67 -16.66 12.70
N GLN A 39 9.01 -16.89 13.85
CA GLN A 39 8.66 -18.23 14.32
C GLN A 39 7.21 -18.61 13.94
N LYS A 40 6.66 -17.95 12.92
CA LYS A 40 5.28 -18.20 12.46
C LYS A 40 5.24 -19.41 11.56
N GLU A 41 4.15 -20.17 11.66
CA GLU A 41 3.88 -21.31 10.78
C GLU A 41 3.57 -20.89 9.32
N THR A 42 3.38 -19.58 9.08
CA THR A 42 3.14 -19.05 7.73
C THR A 42 4.37 -18.37 7.18
N VAL A 43 4.71 -18.69 5.93
CA VAL A 43 5.70 -17.98 5.14
C VAL A 43 4.98 -17.15 4.08
N SER A 44 5.37 -15.88 3.99
CA SER A 44 4.92 -15.00 2.91
C SER A 44 6.13 -14.39 2.22
N MET A 45 6.02 -14.19 0.92
CA MET A 45 7.04 -13.51 0.12
C MET A 45 6.42 -12.72 -1.02
N SER A 46 7.14 -11.70 -1.46
CA SER A 46 6.75 -10.93 -2.64
C SER A 46 7.97 -10.51 -3.44
N MET A 47 7.93 -10.75 -4.74
CA MET A 47 8.81 -10.10 -5.68
C MET A 47 8.21 -8.76 -6.06
N PHE A 48 8.88 -7.68 -5.72
CA PHE A 48 8.49 -6.31 -6.04
C PHE A 48 9.18 -5.85 -7.32
N TYR A 49 8.46 -5.06 -8.13
CA TYR A 49 8.93 -4.42 -9.36
C TYR A 49 8.72 -2.92 -9.20
N ARG A 50 9.79 -2.12 -9.14
CA ARG A 50 9.71 -0.68 -8.90
C ARG A 50 9.13 0.06 -10.10
N GLY A 51 8.44 1.18 -9.83
CA GLY A 51 7.99 2.15 -10.82
C GLY A 51 6.50 2.17 -11.13
N GLY A 52 5.77 1.06 -10.95
CA GLY A 52 4.31 1.03 -11.09
C GLY A 52 3.78 1.69 -12.37
N VAL A 53 2.80 2.56 -12.25
CA VAL A 53 2.19 3.27 -13.40
C VAL A 53 3.18 4.06 -14.25
N MET A 54 4.29 4.50 -13.65
CA MET A 54 5.34 5.23 -14.37
C MET A 54 6.09 4.37 -15.39
N ASN A 55 6.09 3.04 -15.23
CA ASN A 55 6.73 2.11 -16.15
C ASN A 55 6.03 2.00 -17.51
N ALA A 56 4.72 1.93 -17.48
CA ALA A 56 3.90 1.77 -18.66
C ALA A 56 3.56 3.12 -19.32
N GLY A 57 3.53 4.18 -18.53
CA GLY A 57 3.01 5.49 -18.94
C GLY A 57 1.49 5.47 -19.13
N ALA A 58 0.90 6.66 -19.22
CA ALA A 58 -0.55 6.83 -19.27
C ALA A 58 -1.22 6.05 -20.43
N ASN A 59 -0.57 5.92 -21.56
CA ASN A 59 -1.16 5.25 -22.74
C ASN A 59 -1.26 3.72 -22.60
N ARG A 60 -0.51 3.11 -21.68
CA ARG A 60 -0.52 1.67 -21.40
C ARG A 60 -0.92 1.36 -19.97
N ALA A 61 -1.67 2.26 -19.32
CA ALA A 61 -2.22 2.04 -17.98
C ALA A 61 -3.01 0.71 -17.95
N GLY A 62 -2.82 -0.08 -16.89
CA GLY A 62 -3.38 -1.41 -16.74
C GLY A 62 -2.52 -2.56 -17.27
N LEU A 63 -1.53 -2.29 -18.16
CA LEU A 63 -0.72 -3.36 -18.72
C LEU A 63 0.14 -4.07 -17.66
N GLU A 64 0.72 -3.31 -16.72
CA GLU A 64 1.53 -3.89 -15.63
C GLU A 64 0.66 -4.77 -14.72
N ASN A 65 -0.48 -4.26 -14.30
CA ASN A 65 -1.41 -5.02 -13.46
C ASN A 65 -1.87 -6.31 -14.16
N LEU A 66 -2.33 -6.22 -15.41
CA LEU A 66 -2.77 -7.39 -16.18
C LEU A 66 -1.63 -8.40 -16.40
N THR A 67 -0.41 -7.91 -16.69
CA THR A 67 0.77 -8.76 -16.86
C THR A 67 1.12 -9.54 -15.60
N LEU A 68 1.14 -8.88 -14.43
CA LEU A 68 1.48 -9.53 -13.17
C LEU A 68 0.37 -10.47 -12.68
N SER A 69 -0.90 -10.10 -12.90
CA SER A 69 -2.05 -10.98 -12.61
C SER A 69 -2.00 -12.26 -13.46
N ALA A 70 -1.74 -12.12 -14.76
CA ALA A 70 -1.59 -13.26 -15.65
C ALA A 70 -0.35 -14.12 -15.31
N LEU A 71 0.77 -13.48 -14.96
CA LEU A 71 1.98 -14.19 -14.53
C LEU A 71 1.73 -15.13 -13.35
N ALA A 72 0.89 -14.70 -12.42
CA ALA A 72 0.55 -15.46 -11.21
C ALA A 72 -0.45 -16.60 -11.46
N SER A 73 -1.18 -16.63 -12.57
CA SER A 73 -2.29 -17.56 -12.80
C SER A 73 -2.30 -18.28 -14.15
N ALA A 74 -1.58 -17.75 -15.16
CA ALA A 74 -1.66 -18.26 -16.53
C ALA A 74 -0.63 -19.37 -16.84
N GLY A 75 -0.29 -20.18 -15.85
CA GLY A 75 0.62 -21.31 -15.96
C GLY A 75 2.06 -20.90 -16.24
N THR A 76 2.93 -21.90 -16.35
CA THR A 76 4.35 -21.73 -16.65
C THR A 76 4.75 -22.63 -17.82
N THR A 77 5.99 -22.54 -18.26
CA THR A 77 6.48 -23.49 -19.29
C THR A 77 6.63 -24.91 -18.77
N HIS A 78 6.58 -25.13 -17.45
CA HIS A 78 6.70 -26.44 -16.80
C HIS A 78 5.38 -26.98 -16.25
N TYR A 79 4.40 -26.10 -16.02
CA TYR A 79 3.08 -26.46 -15.51
C TYR A 79 1.99 -25.88 -16.39
N SER A 80 1.06 -26.72 -16.83
CA SER A 80 -0.18 -26.22 -17.43
C SER A 80 -0.95 -25.35 -16.41
N VAL A 81 -1.91 -24.56 -16.88
CA VAL A 81 -2.78 -23.76 -15.99
C VAL A 81 -3.46 -24.63 -14.93
N ASN A 82 -3.95 -25.80 -15.32
CA ASN A 82 -4.65 -26.71 -14.42
C ASN A 82 -3.68 -27.32 -13.39
N ASP A 83 -2.55 -27.89 -13.82
CA ASP A 83 -1.57 -28.48 -12.91
C ASP A 83 -1.02 -27.44 -11.91
N TYR A 84 -0.82 -26.20 -12.37
CA TYR A 84 -0.36 -25.09 -11.52
C TYR A 84 -1.37 -24.76 -10.42
N LYS A 85 -2.65 -24.66 -10.78
CA LYS A 85 -3.75 -24.37 -9.86
C LYS A 85 -4.02 -25.54 -8.92
N GLU A 86 -4.07 -26.77 -9.42
CA GLU A 86 -4.25 -27.98 -8.60
C GLU A 86 -3.17 -28.12 -7.54
N LEU A 87 -1.89 -27.89 -7.90
CA LEU A 87 -0.79 -27.91 -6.93
C LEU A 87 -0.91 -26.79 -5.90
N ALA A 88 -1.31 -25.58 -6.32
CA ALA A 88 -1.51 -24.47 -5.40
C ALA A 88 -2.65 -24.77 -4.40
N ASP A 89 -3.77 -25.31 -4.89
CA ASP A 89 -4.93 -25.67 -4.06
C ASP A 89 -4.62 -26.85 -3.13
N GLU A 90 -3.94 -27.89 -3.61
CA GLU A 90 -3.56 -29.07 -2.82
C GLU A 90 -2.74 -28.70 -1.58
N PHE A 91 -1.81 -27.75 -1.72
CA PHE A 91 -0.91 -27.35 -0.63
C PHE A 91 -1.32 -26.03 0.05
N GLY A 92 -2.50 -25.48 -0.27
CA GLY A 92 -2.97 -24.22 0.30
C GLY A 92 -2.01 -23.06 0.03
N ILE A 93 -1.45 -23.00 -1.18
CA ILE A 93 -0.53 -21.96 -1.63
C ILE A 93 -1.34 -20.88 -2.33
N ASP A 94 -1.28 -19.66 -1.82
CA ASP A 94 -1.87 -18.48 -2.47
C ASP A 94 -0.79 -17.75 -3.27
N ILE A 95 -0.99 -17.59 -4.58
CA ILE A 95 -0.11 -16.81 -5.46
C ILE A 95 -0.95 -15.82 -6.22
N ALA A 96 -0.60 -14.53 -6.10
CA ALA A 96 -1.30 -13.45 -6.79
C ALA A 96 -0.33 -12.39 -7.31
N GLY A 97 -0.70 -11.75 -8.42
CA GLY A 97 0.06 -10.64 -9.00
C GLY A 97 -0.81 -9.41 -9.16
N ALA A 98 -0.26 -8.23 -8.90
CA ALA A 98 -0.96 -6.96 -9.07
C ALA A 98 0.01 -5.81 -9.36
N GLY A 99 -0.48 -4.82 -10.11
CA GLY A 99 0.15 -3.51 -10.25
C GLY A 99 -0.44 -2.50 -9.26
N SER A 100 0.39 -1.57 -8.81
CA SER A 100 0.03 -0.44 -7.97
C SER A 100 0.56 0.86 -8.56
N THR A 101 0.30 1.98 -7.93
CA THR A 101 0.77 3.30 -8.38
C THR A 101 2.30 3.37 -8.46
N ASP A 102 3.01 2.86 -7.45
CA ASP A 102 4.47 2.99 -7.34
C ASP A 102 5.25 1.70 -7.63
N TYR A 103 4.57 0.56 -7.65
CA TYR A 103 5.19 -0.75 -7.83
C TYR A 103 4.22 -1.77 -8.39
N GLY A 104 4.77 -2.83 -8.97
CA GLY A 104 4.06 -4.08 -9.16
C GLY A 104 4.60 -5.14 -8.21
N ARG A 105 3.83 -6.19 -7.92
CA ARG A 105 4.30 -7.31 -7.13
C ARG A 105 3.67 -8.64 -7.56
N VAL A 106 4.41 -9.71 -7.31
CA VAL A 106 3.88 -11.08 -7.27
C VAL A 106 4.13 -11.59 -5.87
N ASN A 107 3.09 -11.96 -5.16
CA ASN A 107 3.17 -12.49 -3.81
C ASN A 107 2.88 -13.99 -3.79
N MET A 108 3.42 -14.67 -2.79
CA MET A 108 3.11 -16.03 -2.43
C MET A 108 2.98 -16.14 -0.92
N SER A 109 2.01 -16.91 -0.45
CA SER A 109 1.88 -17.31 0.95
C SER A 109 1.48 -18.76 1.08
N CYS A 110 2.02 -19.44 2.09
CA CYS A 110 1.70 -20.82 2.43
C CYS A 110 2.06 -21.11 3.90
N ILE A 111 1.69 -22.30 4.38
CA ILE A 111 2.23 -22.84 5.63
C ILE A 111 3.70 -23.24 5.39
N ASP A 112 4.57 -23.07 6.38
CA ASP A 112 6.00 -23.33 6.27
C ASP A 112 6.34 -24.77 5.84
N THR A 113 5.53 -25.75 6.26
CA THR A 113 5.62 -27.15 5.84
C THR A 113 5.55 -27.33 4.32
N TYR A 114 4.80 -26.45 3.60
CA TYR A 114 4.64 -26.49 2.15
C TYR A 114 5.47 -25.43 1.42
N PHE A 115 6.44 -24.87 2.11
CA PHE A 115 7.30 -23.83 1.53
C PHE A 115 8.06 -24.28 0.28
N GLU A 116 8.50 -25.52 0.21
CA GLU A 116 9.21 -26.06 -0.97
C GLU A 116 8.32 -26.04 -2.22
N GLN A 117 7.07 -26.45 -2.10
CA GLN A 117 6.10 -26.42 -3.18
C GLN A 117 5.76 -24.98 -3.56
N GLY A 118 5.49 -24.12 -2.57
CA GLY A 118 5.23 -22.70 -2.79
C GLY A 118 6.39 -21.99 -3.48
N TRP A 119 7.62 -22.21 -3.03
CA TRP A 119 8.81 -21.68 -3.67
C TRP A 119 8.93 -22.12 -5.12
N LYS A 120 8.67 -23.39 -5.42
CA LYS A 120 8.77 -23.94 -6.76
C LYS A 120 7.78 -23.25 -7.71
N LEU A 121 6.51 -23.14 -7.31
CA LEU A 121 5.48 -22.47 -8.11
C LEU A 121 5.79 -20.98 -8.27
N PHE A 122 6.13 -20.30 -7.19
CA PHE A 122 6.46 -18.86 -7.20
C PHE A 122 7.67 -18.54 -8.06
N SER A 123 8.76 -19.29 -7.90
CA SER A 123 9.97 -19.03 -8.68
C SER A 123 9.78 -19.35 -10.17
N ASP A 124 9.01 -20.38 -10.48
CA ASP A 124 8.73 -20.77 -11.85
C ASP A 124 7.81 -19.76 -12.56
N ALA A 125 6.79 -19.25 -11.86
CA ALA A 125 5.95 -18.16 -12.38
C ALA A 125 6.79 -16.92 -12.78
N ILE A 126 7.80 -16.57 -11.99
CA ILE A 126 8.68 -15.42 -12.26
C ILE A 126 9.66 -15.70 -13.40
N THR A 127 10.24 -16.91 -13.45
CA THR A 127 11.31 -17.21 -14.40
C THR A 127 10.81 -17.74 -15.75
N ASN A 128 9.68 -18.45 -15.75
CA ASN A 128 9.18 -19.22 -16.88
C ASN A 128 7.67 -19.03 -17.14
N PRO A 129 7.12 -17.79 -17.09
CA PRO A 129 5.67 -17.60 -17.28
C PRO A 129 5.26 -17.98 -18.71
N ALA A 130 4.19 -18.78 -18.83
CA ALA A 130 3.67 -19.19 -20.13
C ALA A 130 2.81 -18.11 -20.80
N PHE A 131 2.04 -17.37 -20.01
CA PHE A 131 1.00 -16.45 -20.48
C PHE A 131 0.00 -17.18 -21.38
N ASP A 132 -0.56 -18.30 -20.89
CA ASP A 132 -1.58 -19.04 -21.63
C ASP A 132 -2.68 -18.11 -22.13
N ALA A 133 -3.05 -18.25 -23.40
CA ALA A 133 -3.94 -17.30 -24.08
C ALA A 133 -5.38 -17.34 -23.51
N THR A 134 -5.87 -18.52 -23.14
CA THR A 134 -7.22 -18.69 -22.57
C THR A 134 -7.29 -18.11 -21.18
N GLU A 135 -6.31 -18.42 -20.33
CA GLU A 135 -6.30 -17.88 -18.97
C GLU A 135 -5.99 -16.37 -18.97
N PHE A 136 -5.11 -15.88 -19.85
CA PHE A 136 -4.88 -14.44 -20.01
C PHE A 136 -6.18 -13.71 -20.35
N GLN A 137 -6.99 -14.27 -21.28
CA GLN A 137 -8.30 -13.69 -21.61
C GLN A 137 -9.23 -13.71 -20.38
N SER A 138 -9.27 -14.81 -19.64
CA SER A 138 -10.06 -14.92 -18.40
C SER A 138 -9.68 -13.86 -17.37
N VAL A 139 -8.36 -13.67 -17.13
CA VAL A 139 -7.84 -12.62 -16.23
C VAL A 139 -8.23 -11.23 -16.72
N LYS A 140 -8.11 -10.97 -18.01
CA LYS A 140 -8.50 -9.70 -18.63
C LYS A 140 -9.98 -9.41 -18.45
N ASP A 141 -10.85 -10.38 -18.71
CA ASP A 141 -12.31 -10.23 -18.58
C ASP A 141 -12.73 -9.99 -17.11
N LYS A 142 -12.13 -10.72 -16.17
CA LYS A 142 -12.32 -10.49 -14.73
C LYS A 142 -11.90 -9.07 -14.33
N THR A 143 -10.73 -8.60 -14.83
CA THR A 143 -10.24 -7.25 -14.54
C THR A 143 -11.16 -6.18 -15.14
N ILE A 144 -11.65 -6.35 -16.36
CA ILE A 144 -12.62 -5.43 -16.98
C ILE A 144 -13.91 -5.39 -16.17
N SER A 145 -14.42 -6.54 -15.74
CA SER A 145 -15.61 -6.62 -14.90
C SER A 145 -15.42 -5.90 -13.56
N ALA A 146 -14.25 -6.07 -12.92
CA ALA A 146 -13.90 -5.36 -11.70
C ALA A 146 -13.82 -3.83 -11.91
N ILE A 147 -13.26 -3.37 -13.04
CA ILE A 147 -13.22 -1.94 -13.40
C ILE A 147 -14.64 -1.36 -13.50
N TYR A 148 -15.57 -2.06 -14.16
CA TYR A 148 -16.96 -1.57 -14.25
C TYR A 148 -17.64 -1.53 -12.88
N GLN A 149 -17.42 -2.53 -12.03
CA GLN A 149 -17.95 -2.55 -10.67
C GLN A 149 -17.41 -1.37 -9.84
N LEU A 150 -16.09 -1.16 -9.85
CA LEU A 150 -15.44 -0.07 -9.12
C LEU A 150 -15.86 1.31 -9.64
N ARG A 151 -16.05 1.48 -10.95
CA ARG A 151 -16.54 2.74 -11.51
C ARG A 151 -17.98 3.07 -11.09
N SER A 152 -18.81 2.08 -10.76
CA SER A 152 -20.16 2.30 -10.25
C SER A 152 -20.16 2.74 -8.78
N ASP A 153 -19.09 2.42 -8.03
CA ASP A 153 -18.91 2.81 -6.63
C ASP A 153 -18.51 4.29 -6.51
N PRO A 154 -19.33 5.13 -5.84
CA PRO A 154 -19.04 6.55 -5.73
C PRO A 154 -17.79 6.88 -4.90
N GLU A 155 -17.45 6.06 -3.89
CA GLU A 155 -16.24 6.28 -3.07
C GLU A 155 -14.98 6.05 -3.91
N THR A 156 -14.93 4.95 -4.66
CA THR A 156 -13.85 4.71 -5.63
C THR A 156 -13.78 5.82 -6.68
N ARG A 157 -14.92 6.34 -7.15
CA ARG A 157 -14.93 7.41 -8.15
C ARG A 157 -14.34 8.71 -7.63
N ILE A 158 -14.64 9.11 -6.40
CA ILE A 158 -14.11 10.36 -5.84
C ILE A 158 -12.60 10.25 -5.58
N ASP A 159 -12.08 9.06 -5.24
CA ASP A 159 -10.65 8.79 -5.13
C ASP A 159 -9.94 8.86 -6.49
N GLN A 160 -10.56 8.33 -7.56
CA GLN A 160 -10.06 8.49 -8.93
C GLN A 160 -10.03 9.97 -9.34
N MET A 161 -11.06 10.76 -8.99
CA MET A 161 -11.08 12.19 -9.22
C MET A 161 -9.93 12.90 -8.52
N ALA A 162 -9.52 12.44 -7.32
CA ALA A 162 -8.37 12.96 -6.61
C ALA A 162 -7.08 12.75 -7.43
N MET A 163 -6.82 11.54 -7.89
CA MET A 163 -5.64 11.22 -8.70
C MET A 163 -5.65 11.98 -10.03
N GLU A 164 -6.78 12.01 -10.75
CA GLU A 164 -6.95 12.73 -12.02
C GLU A 164 -6.69 14.23 -11.87
N THR A 165 -7.10 14.83 -10.75
CA THR A 165 -7.00 16.28 -10.53
C THR A 165 -5.62 16.66 -10.00
N LEU A 166 -5.14 15.96 -8.97
CA LEU A 166 -3.85 16.23 -8.32
C LEU A 166 -2.67 16.02 -9.28
N PHE A 167 -2.72 14.95 -10.09
CA PHE A 167 -1.63 14.56 -10.98
C PHE A 167 -1.93 14.79 -12.47
N LYS A 168 -2.83 15.74 -12.76
CA LYS A 168 -3.24 16.06 -14.13
C LYS A 168 -2.04 16.27 -15.07
N GLY A 169 -2.03 15.54 -16.19
CA GLY A 169 -0.96 15.61 -17.19
C GLY A 169 0.27 14.74 -16.89
N SER A 170 0.31 14.06 -15.75
CA SER A 170 1.34 13.08 -15.41
C SER A 170 0.85 11.66 -15.65
N ALA A 171 1.77 10.74 -15.97
CA ALA A 171 1.48 9.31 -15.97
C ALA A 171 1.04 8.80 -14.59
N TYR A 172 1.40 9.52 -13.54
CA TYR A 172 1.06 9.21 -12.16
C TYR A 172 -0.45 9.34 -11.85
N SER A 173 -1.20 10.06 -12.70
CA SER A 173 -2.67 10.13 -12.61
C SER A 173 -3.39 8.86 -13.09
N ALA A 174 -2.66 7.92 -13.71
CA ALA A 174 -3.26 6.74 -14.32
C ALA A 174 -3.66 5.71 -13.25
N ASP A 175 -4.87 5.15 -13.39
CA ASP A 175 -5.30 4.02 -12.59
C ASP A 175 -4.40 2.80 -12.88
N PRO A 176 -3.80 2.15 -11.87
CA PRO A 176 -3.02 0.92 -12.07
C PRO A 176 -3.78 -0.20 -12.77
N MET A 177 -5.10 -0.31 -12.58
CA MET A 177 -5.94 -1.27 -13.29
C MET A 177 -6.21 -0.85 -14.76
N GLY A 178 -5.99 0.40 -15.11
CA GLY A 178 -6.26 0.94 -16.42
C GLY A 178 -7.73 1.23 -16.70
N THR A 179 -8.13 1.10 -17.95
CA THR A 179 -9.53 1.22 -18.37
C THR A 179 -9.95 0.01 -19.21
N ALA A 180 -11.25 -0.31 -19.24
CA ALA A 180 -11.78 -1.42 -20.02
C ALA A 180 -11.38 -1.34 -21.48
N GLU A 181 -11.42 -0.14 -22.08
CA GLU A 181 -11.09 0.11 -23.47
C GLU A 181 -9.59 -0.17 -23.75
N ARG A 182 -8.70 0.17 -22.80
CA ARG A 182 -7.26 -0.11 -22.94
C ARG A 182 -6.96 -1.59 -22.73
N LEU A 183 -7.53 -2.21 -21.70
CA LEU A 183 -7.34 -3.62 -21.44
C LEU A 183 -7.76 -4.49 -22.63
N ALA A 184 -8.85 -4.11 -23.33
CA ALA A 184 -9.32 -4.81 -24.52
C ALA A 184 -8.24 -4.89 -25.64
N THR A 185 -7.32 -3.93 -25.69
CA THR A 185 -6.24 -3.91 -26.72
C THR A 185 -5.04 -4.78 -26.37
N PHE A 186 -4.88 -5.23 -25.12
CA PHE A 186 -3.72 -6.00 -24.70
C PHE A 186 -3.88 -7.49 -25.02
N THR A 187 -2.77 -8.08 -25.48
CA THR A 187 -2.66 -9.49 -25.86
C THR A 187 -1.66 -10.22 -24.97
N PRO A 188 -1.66 -11.57 -24.92
CA PRO A 188 -0.62 -12.34 -24.24
C PRO A 188 0.79 -11.93 -24.68
N ASP A 189 1.00 -11.69 -25.98
CA ASP A 189 2.29 -11.26 -26.52
C ASP A 189 2.69 -9.87 -26.01
N SER A 190 1.74 -8.93 -25.90
CA SER A 190 2.01 -7.61 -25.32
C SER A 190 2.43 -7.70 -23.87
N ALA A 191 1.77 -8.55 -23.06
CA ALA A 191 2.11 -8.80 -21.67
C ALA A 191 3.48 -9.49 -21.53
N LYS A 192 3.73 -10.51 -22.33
CA LYS A 192 5.02 -11.23 -22.38
C LYS A 192 6.18 -10.31 -22.75
N ALA A 193 5.97 -9.46 -23.76
CA ALA A 193 6.97 -8.46 -24.18
C ALA A 193 7.20 -7.42 -23.07
N TYR A 194 6.13 -6.94 -22.44
CA TYR A 194 6.22 -5.99 -21.32
C TYR A 194 6.98 -6.59 -20.13
N TYR A 195 6.63 -7.81 -19.72
CA TYR A 195 7.32 -8.51 -18.65
C TYR A 195 8.82 -8.64 -18.94
N LYS A 196 9.18 -9.21 -20.10
CA LYS A 196 10.58 -9.44 -20.50
C LYS A 196 11.40 -8.15 -20.61
N ASN A 197 10.82 -7.10 -21.18
CA ASN A 197 11.58 -5.90 -21.53
C ASN A 197 11.55 -4.81 -20.44
N VAL A 198 10.48 -4.75 -19.64
CA VAL A 198 10.26 -3.68 -18.66
C VAL A 198 10.40 -4.17 -17.23
N LEU A 199 9.81 -5.32 -16.87
CA LEU A 199 9.75 -5.76 -15.48
C LEU A 199 10.92 -6.67 -15.08
N LEU A 200 11.27 -7.65 -15.94
CA LEU A 200 12.29 -8.66 -15.63
C LEU A 200 13.71 -8.07 -15.68
N ASN A 201 14.11 -7.47 -14.56
CA ASN A 201 15.41 -6.82 -14.39
C ASN A 201 15.79 -6.76 -12.91
N LYS A 202 16.87 -7.43 -12.49
CA LYS A 202 17.34 -7.45 -11.08
C LYS A 202 17.53 -6.06 -10.49
N ASN A 203 18.00 -5.08 -11.28
CA ASN A 203 18.22 -3.72 -10.80
C ASN A 203 16.92 -2.97 -10.46
N LYS A 204 15.79 -3.49 -10.93
CA LYS A 204 14.44 -2.95 -10.69
C LYS A 204 13.65 -3.77 -9.67
N MET A 205 14.03 -5.05 -9.50
CA MET A 205 13.35 -6.02 -8.66
C MET A 205 13.99 -6.11 -7.29
N PHE A 206 13.22 -6.52 -6.31
CA PHE A 206 13.73 -6.98 -5.01
C PHE A 206 12.73 -7.98 -4.40
N LEU A 207 13.25 -8.91 -3.60
CA LEU A 207 12.46 -9.93 -2.93
C LEU A 207 12.32 -9.58 -1.45
N VAL A 208 11.09 -9.64 -0.94
CA VAL A 208 10.80 -9.53 0.50
C VAL A 208 10.23 -10.84 0.99
N VAL A 209 10.74 -11.34 2.12
CA VAL A 209 10.31 -12.60 2.73
C VAL A 209 10.11 -12.42 4.22
N ALA A 210 9.00 -12.97 4.75
CA ALA A 210 8.77 -13.10 6.19
C ALA A 210 8.28 -14.52 6.50
N GLY A 211 8.94 -15.18 7.43
CA GLY A 211 8.59 -16.57 7.79
C GLY A 211 9.72 -17.27 8.54
N ASN A 212 9.48 -18.54 8.83
CA ASN A 212 10.44 -19.41 9.48
C ASN A 212 11.45 -19.98 8.46
N ILE A 213 12.30 -19.09 7.95
CA ILE A 213 13.36 -19.45 7.00
C ILE A 213 14.66 -18.76 7.36
N THR A 214 15.78 -19.48 7.27
CA THR A 214 17.10 -18.91 7.50
C THR A 214 17.62 -18.18 6.24
N ARG A 215 18.53 -17.22 6.45
CA ARG A 215 19.20 -16.52 5.36
C ARG A 215 19.91 -17.50 4.42
N GLU A 216 20.65 -18.46 4.95
CA GLU A 216 21.45 -19.42 4.17
C GLU A 216 20.56 -20.30 3.28
N ALA A 217 19.42 -20.79 3.82
CA ALA A 217 18.46 -21.58 3.07
C ALA A 217 17.85 -20.76 1.92
N LEU A 218 17.46 -19.51 2.22
CA LEU A 218 16.89 -18.61 1.22
C LEU A 218 17.90 -18.22 0.14
N GLU A 219 19.15 -17.90 0.51
CA GLU A 219 20.22 -17.60 -0.46
C GLU A 219 20.48 -18.77 -1.43
N LYS A 220 20.50 -20.00 -0.92
CA LYS A 220 20.67 -21.21 -1.76
C LYS A 220 19.55 -21.31 -2.80
N LYS A 221 18.30 -21.12 -2.37
CA LYS A 221 17.14 -21.17 -3.27
C LYS A 221 17.17 -20.06 -4.33
N ILE A 222 17.48 -18.85 -3.94
CA ILE A 222 17.59 -17.70 -4.85
C ILE A 222 18.71 -17.92 -5.88
N LYS A 223 19.87 -18.40 -5.43
CA LYS A 223 20.99 -18.72 -6.34
C LYS A 223 20.61 -19.77 -7.38
N GLN A 224 19.79 -20.76 -7.02
CA GLN A 224 19.33 -21.78 -7.93
C GLN A 224 18.27 -21.28 -8.92
N ALA A 225 17.24 -20.57 -8.41
CA ALA A 225 16.09 -20.17 -9.22
C ALA A 225 16.33 -18.89 -10.02
N PHE A 226 17.03 -17.90 -9.47
CA PHE A 226 17.13 -16.55 -10.05
C PHE A 226 18.51 -16.18 -10.59
N ALA A 227 19.43 -17.15 -10.72
CA ALA A 227 20.76 -16.90 -11.28
C ALA A 227 20.69 -16.27 -12.68
N GLY A 228 19.81 -16.78 -13.52
CA GLY A 228 19.64 -16.37 -14.94
C GLY A 228 18.84 -15.06 -15.14
N LEU A 229 18.34 -14.44 -14.09
CA LEU A 229 17.60 -13.18 -14.27
C LEU A 229 18.51 -12.07 -14.81
N PRO A 230 18.05 -11.29 -15.80
CA PRO A 230 18.85 -10.23 -16.40
C PRO A 230 19.10 -9.09 -15.44
N ALA A 231 20.29 -8.48 -15.54
CA ALA A 231 20.63 -7.20 -14.94
C ALA A 231 20.83 -6.16 -16.04
N LYS A 232 19.90 -5.21 -16.16
CA LYS A 232 19.94 -4.15 -17.18
C LYS A 232 20.11 -2.79 -16.48
N PRO A 233 20.69 -1.77 -17.12
CA PRO A 233 20.65 -0.40 -16.61
C PRO A 233 19.22 0.00 -16.29
N TRP A 234 19.02 0.61 -15.11
CA TRP A 234 17.73 1.13 -14.67
C TRP A 234 17.95 2.33 -13.74
N SER A 235 17.12 3.33 -13.89
CA SER A 235 17.02 4.46 -12.96
C SER A 235 15.57 4.62 -12.50
N ALA A 236 15.41 5.01 -11.24
CA ALA A 236 14.08 5.27 -10.70
C ALA A 236 13.39 6.41 -11.48
N PRO A 237 12.08 6.34 -11.69
CA PRO A 237 11.33 7.47 -12.24
C PRO A 237 11.49 8.72 -11.39
N VAL A 238 11.42 9.89 -12.04
CA VAL A 238 11.40 11.17 -11.33
C VAL A 238 9.96 11.46 -10.92
N TYR A 239 9.74 11.64 -9.63
CA TYR A 239 8.44 11.93 -9.04
C TYR A 239 8.38 13.41 -8.64
N THR A 240 7.63 14.22 -9.40
CA THR A 240 7.45 15.66 -9.13
C THR A 240 6.12 15.88 -8.41
N ALA A 241 6.19 16.26 -7.14
CA ALA A 241 4.99 16.58 -6.37
C ALA A 241 4.35 17.90 -6.84
N PRO A 242 3.04 17.94 -7.07
CA PRO A 242 2.34 19.19 -7.33
C PRO A 242 2.34 20.06 -6.07
N VAL A 243 2.50 21.38 -6.26
CA VAL A 243 2.41 22.35 -5.16
C VAL A 243 1.01 22.91 -5.12
N LEU A 244 0.28 22.60 -4.05
CA LEU A 244 -1.04 23.18 -3.79
C LEU A 244 -0.84 24.47 -3.00
N SER A 245 -1.01 25.62 -3.67
CA SER A 245 -0.85 26.96 -3.07
C SER A 245 -2.15 27.74 -3.00
N ALA A 246 -3.23 27.20 -3.55
CA ALA A 246 -4.56 27.80 -3.56
C ALA A 246 -5.63 26.73 -3.36
N GLU A 247 -6.84 27.18 -3.04
CA GLU A 247 -8.00 26.29 -3.01
C GLU A 247 -8.66 26.23 -4.38
N THR A 248 -8.98 25.03 -4.84
CA THR A 248 -9.71 24.76 -6.07
C THR A 248 -10.86 23.80 -5.81
N VAL A 249 -11.88 23.83 -6.66
CA VAL A 249 -13.07 22.97 -6.56
C VAL A 249 -13.27 22.25 -7.88
N ARG A 250 -13.52 20.94 -7.82
CA ARG A 250 -13.99 20.13 -8.95
C ARG A 250 -15.30 19.44 -8.57
N ILE A 251 -16.35 19.67 -9.35
CA ILE A 251 -17.67 19.06 -9.19
C ILE A 251 -17.92 18.11 -10.34
N GLU A 252 -18.34 16.88 -10.02
CA GLU A 252 -18.85 15.90 -10.97
C GLU A 252 -20.31 15.60 -10.61
N GLY A 253 -21.23 15.97 -11.50
CA GLY A 253 -22.66 15.71 -11.34
C GLY A 253 -22.99 14.23 -11.53
N ARG A 254 -23.71 13.63 -10.57
CA ARG A 254 -24.21 12.27 -10.65
C ARG A 254 -25.58 12.17 -10.00
N ASN A 255 -26.54 11.50 -10.66
CA ASN A 255 -27.88 11.32 -10.10
C ASN A 255 -27.87 10.18 -9.06
N ILE A 256 -27.43 10.50 -7.86
CA ILE A 256 -27.36 9.60 -6.69
C ILE A 256 -27.89 10.33 -5.45
N ALA A 257 -28.47 9.57 -4.51
CA ALA A 257 -29.10 10.15 -3.32
C ALA A 257 -28.08 10.73 -2.31
N THR A 258 -26.90 10.14 -2.25
CA THR A 258 -25.82 10.56 -1.33
C THR A 258 -24.80 11.40 -2.09
N ASN A 259 -24.34 12.46 -1.48
CA ASN A 259 -23.27 13.31 -2.01
C ASN A 259 -21.95 12.99 -1.30
N TYR A 260 -20.85 13.06 -2.04
CA TYR A 260 -19.52 12.74 -1.56
C TYR A 260 -18.64 13.97 -1.68
N ILE A 261 -17.97 14.33 -0.60
CA ILE A 261 -17.04 15.46 -0.55
C ILE A 261 -15.69 14.92 -0.10
N SER A 262 -14.64 15.21 -0.85
CA SER A 262 -13.26 14.96 -0.47
C SER A 262 -12.44 16.24 -0.56
N CYS A 263 -11.46 16.41 0.32
CA CYS A 263 -10.53 17.52 0.29
C CYS A 263 -9.10 16.97 0.29
N ILE A 264 -8.36 17.27 -0.76
CA ILE A 264 -7.00 16.79 -0.98
C ILE A 264 -6.00 17.88 -0.64
N MET A 265 -4.98 17.56 0.13
CA MET A 265 -3.92 18.47 0.58
C MET A 265 -2.56 17.80 0.53
N ASN A 266 -1.48 18.58 0.49
CA ASN A 266 -0.13 18.03 0.51
C ASN A 266 0.18 17.31 1.82
N ALA A 267 1.06 16.29 1.74
CA ALA A 267 1.57 15.56 2.89
C ALA A 267 3.09 15.36 2.78
N PRO A 268 3.81 15.16 3.90
CA PRO A 268 5.23 14.82 3.88
C PRO A 268 5.46 13.40 3.36
N LYS A 269 6.61 13.18 2.70
CA LYS A 269 7.07 11.82 2.36
C LYS A 269 7.33 11.00 3.62
N MET A 270 7.16 9.69 3.56
CA MET A 270 7.44 8.76 4.67
C MET A 270 8.88 8.90 5.20
N SER A 271 9.83 9.27 4.34
CA SER A 271 11.23 9.54 4.72
C SER A 271 11.44 10.87 5.42
N SER A 272 10.46 11.78 5.41
CA SER A 272 10.56 13.08 6.08
C SER A 272 10.56 12.94 7.60
N PRO A 273 11.38 13.74 8.32
CA PRO A 273 11.30 13.79 9.78
C PRO A 273 9.95 14.29 10.32
N ASP A 274 9.18 15.00 9.49
CA ASP A 274 7.86 15.51 9.84
C ASP A 274 6.73 14.48 9.72
N PHE A 275 6.97 13.38 8.99
CA PHE A 275 5.94 12.38 8.69
C PHE A 275 5.26 11.80 9.94
N PRO A 276 5.99 11.41 11.01
CA PRO A 276 5.35 10.87 12.22
C PRO A 276 4.43 11.89 12.90
N ALA A 277 4.88 13.14 13.04
CA ALA A 277 4.07 14.20 13.65
C ALA A 277 2.85 14.55 12.78
N PHE A 278 3.01 14.61 11.47
CA PHE A 278 1.91 14.86 10.54
C PHE A 278 0.87 13.74 10.59
N THR A 279 1.29 12.49 10.65
CA THR A 279 0.38 11.34 10.80
C THR A 279 -0.41 11.41 12.10
N VAL A 280 0.23 11.80 13.21
CA VAL A 280 -0.47 12.04 14.49
C VAL A 280 -1.60 13.06 14.31
N VAL A 281 -1.32 14.19 13.65
CA VAL A 281 -2.33 15.25 13.44
C VAL A 281 -3.46 14.79 12.53
N VAL A 282 -3.16 14.05 11.46
CA VAL A 282 -4.20 13.49 10.56
C VAL A 282 -5.11 12.51 11.32
N ASN A 283 -4.56 11.70 12.23
CA ASN A 283 -5.37 10.82 13.08
C ASN A 283 -6.29 11.61 14.00
N VAL A 284 -5.82 12.74 14.58
CA VAL A 284 -6.67 13.64 15.38
C VAL A 284 -7.76 14.27 14.51
N LEU A 285 -7.42 14.73 13.31
CA LEU A 285 -8.37 15.26 12.33
C LEU A 285 -9.46 14.24 12.02
N SER A 286 -9.08 13.00 11.70
CA SER A 286 -10.01 11.90 11.43
C SER A 286 -10.95 11.64 12.61
N GLY A 287 -10.41 11.57 13.83
CA GLY A 287 -11.19 11.40 15.05
C GLY A 287 -12.17 12.55 15.30
N ASN A 288 -11.76 13.80 15.05
CA ASN A 288 -12.61 14.98 15.21
C ASN A 288 -13.71 15.04 14.15
N LEU A 289 -13.40 14.70 12.89
CA LEU A 289 -14.40 14.58 11.83
C LEU A 289 -15.45 13.52 12.19
N HIS A 290 -15.01 12.36 12.66
CA HIS A 290 -15.91 11.30 13.08
C HIS A 290 -16.80 11.75 14.26
N ASN A 291 -16.23 12.39 15.26
CA ASN A 291 -16.99 12.87 16.41
C ASN A 291 -18.01 13.95 16.02
N GLU A 292 -17.60 14.94 15.21
CA GLU A 292 -18.46 16.05 14.84
C GLU A 292 -19.56 15.63 13.85
N LEU A 293 -19.17 15.03 12.71
CA LEU A 293 -20.12 14.75 11.63
C LEU A 293 -20.97 13.51 11.87
N ARG A 294 -20.44 12.50 12.58
CA ARG A 294 -21.20 11.28 12.87
C ARG A 294 -21.91 11.36 14.22
N ASN A 295 -21.16 11.56 15.32
CA ASN A 295 -21.70 11.39 16.65
C ASN A 295 -22.57 12.57 17.08
N LYS A 296 -22.19 13.82 16.78
CA LYS A 296 -22.93 15.01 17.19
C LYS A 296 -24.00 15.41 16.18
N LEU A 297 -23.64 15.50 14.90
CA LEU A 297 -24.52 16.07 13.88
C LEU A 297 -25.30 14.99 13.08
N GLY A 298 -24.91 13.74 13.12
CA GLY A 298 -25.57 12.64 12.37
C GLY A 298 -25.58 12.84 10.84
N LEU A 299 -24.56 13.54 10.30
CA LEU A 299 -24.50 13.91 8.89
C LEU A 299 -23.85 12.86 7.99
N SER A 300 -23.03 11.97 8.57
CA SER A 300 -22.29 10.95 7.81
C SER A 300 -22.07 9.71 8.66
N TYR A 301 -22.01 8.55 8.00
CA TYR A 301 -21.70 7.28 8.67
C TYR A 301 -20.19 7.09 8.89
N ALA A 302 -19.37 7.44 7.92
CA ALA A 302 -17.93 7.18 7.92
C ALA A 302 -17.08 8.39 7.48
N PRO A 303 -17.23 9.56 8.15
CA PRO A 303 -16.35 10.69 7.86
C PRO A 303 -14.95 10.41 8.42
N GLY A 304 -13.91 10.88 7.73
CA GLY A 304 -12.54 10.64 8.17
C GLY A 304 -11.49 11.45 7.44
N ALA A 305 -10.24 11.21 7.82
CA ALA A 305 -9.07 11.70 7.12
C ALA A 305 -7.99 10.61 7.08
N SER A 306 -7.22 10.58 6.01
CA SER A 306 -6.14 9.62 5.78
C SER A 306 -4.95 10.27 5.07
N ILE A 307 -3.83 9.57 5.09
CA ILE A 307 -2.66 9.88 4.26
C ILE A 307 -2.49 8.76 3.25
N GLU A 308 -2.44 9.11 1.97
CA GLU A 308 -2.01 8.21 0.92
C GLU A 308 -0.47 8.20 0.89
N VAL A 309 0.09 7.10 1.43
CA VAL A 309 1.54 6.94 1.58
C VAL A 309 2.11 6.33 0.31
N GLN A 310 2.65 7.18 -0.54
CA GLN A 310 3.18 6.83 -1.87
C GLN A 310 4.36 7.75 -2.22
N GLN A 311 4.98 7.59 -3.41
CA GLN A 311 6.12 8.40 -3.84
C GLN A 311 5.80 9.91 -3.88
N ILE A 312 4.55 10.26 -4.20
CA ILE A 312 4.02 11.61 -4.08
C ILE A 312 2.83 11.55 -3.11
N PRO A 313 3.09 11.66 -1.79
CA PRO A 313 2.04 11.51 -0.79
C PRO A 313 1.09 12.71 -0.77
N TYR A 314 -0.14 12.46 -0.40
CA TYR A 314 -1.13 13.47 -0.08
C TYR A 314 -2.00 13.02 1.09
N MET A 315 -2.69 13.96 1.73
CA MET A 315 -3.74 13.65 2.68
C MET A 315 -5.11 13.97 2.10
N SER A 316 -6.12 13.27 2.58
CA SER A 316 -7.52 13.53 2.25
C SER A 316 -8.38 13.66 3.49
N MET A 317 -9.42 14.51 3.43
CA MET A 317 -10.60 14.45 4.28
C MET A 317 -11.78 13.99 3.44
N PHE A 318 -12.66 13.20 4.01
CA PHE A 318 -13.77 12.59 3.30
C PHE A 318 -15.06 12.60 4.10
N VAL A 319 -16.19 12.80 3.41
CA VAL A 319 -17.54 12.64 3.95
C VAL A 319 -18.52 12.19 2.86
N SER A 320 -19.43 11.28 3.22
CA SER A 320 -20.63 10.96 2.42
C SER A 320 -21.87 11.42 3.17
N THR A 321 -22.80 12.17 2.50
CA THR A 321 -23.91 12.84 3.18
C THR A 321 -25.08 13.16 2.25
N THR A 322 -26.29 13.27 2.83
CA THR A 322 -27.46 13.84 2.15
C THR A 322 -27.61 15.37 2.37
N GLN A 323 -26.76 15.98 3.22
CA GLN A 323 -26.80 17.39 3.57
C GLN A 323 -25.43 18.06 3.31
N PRO A 324 -25.00 18.18 2.02
CA PRO A 324 -23.61 18.49 1.67
C PRO A 324 -23.15 19.84 2.21
N LYS A 325 -23.97 20.89 2.18
CA LYS A 325 -23.58 22.22 2.70
C LYS A 325 -23.27 22.19 4.19
N LYS A 326 -24.12 21.54 4.99
CA LYS A 326 -23.90 21.44 6.44
C LYS A 326 -22.65 20.61 6.77
N ALA A 327 -22.45 19.49 6.01
CA ALA A 327 -21.29 18.66 6.22
C ALA A 327 -19.99 19.39 5.83
N TYR A 328 -20.01 20.14 4.72
CA TYR A 328 -18.88 20.96 4.29
C TYR A 328 -18.52 22.02 5.33
N ASP A 329 -19.51 22.76 5.87
CA ASP A 329 -19.28 23.78 6.88
C ASP A 329 -18.66 23.16 8.16
N ALA A 330 -19.21 22.02 8.61
CA ALA A 330 -18.65 21.29 9.76
C ALA A 330 -17.24 20.77 9.49
N MET A 331 -16.94 20.29 8.27
CA MET A 331 -15.57 19.93 7.88
C MET A 331 -14.61 21.12 7.95
N LEU A 332 -15.05 22.30 7.50
CA LEU A 332 -14.24 23.52 7.56
C LEU A 332 -13.96 23.94 9.00
N ASP A 333 -14.95 23.85 9.89
CA ASP A 333 -14.78 24.18 11.31
C ASP A 333 -13.76 23.24 11.97
N VAL A 334 -13.89 21.91 11.74
CA VAL A 334 -12.94 20.92 12.24
C VAL A 334 -11.55 21.19 11.67
N TYR A 335 -11.43 21.39 10.38
CA TYR A 335 -10.17 21.69 9.69
C TYR A 335 -9.48 22.94 10.26
N SER A 336 -10.24 24.03 10.46
CA SER A 336 -9.73 25.29 11.00
C SER A 336 -9.17 25.11 12.40
N ASN A 337 -9.87 24.35 13.26
CA ASN A 337 -9.40 24.01 14.60
C ASN A 337 -8.11 23.18 14.59
N ILE A 338 -8.01 22.22 13.66
CA ILE A 338 -6.80 21.43 13.48
C ILE A 338 -5.62 22.32 13.03
N ARG A 339 -5.85 23.23 12.09
CA ARG A 339 -4.82 24.15 11.59
C ARG A 339 -4.33 25.14 12.65
N ALA A 340 -5.19 25.51 13.60
CA ALA A 340 -4.81 26.37 14.72
C ALA A 340 -3.81 25.74 15.69
N GLY A 341 -3.65 24.39 15.65
CA GLY A 341 -2.57 23.69 16.33
C GLY A 341 -2.59 23.81 17.86
N GLN A 342 -3.75 23.71 18.49
CA GLN A 342 -3.88 23.80 19.95
C GLN A 342 -4.22 22.44 20.56
N TYR A 343 -3.23 21.54 20.56
CA TYR A 343 -3.40 20.20 21.12
C TYR A 343 -2.78 20.08 22.50
N GLY A 344 -3.38 19.24 23.35
CA GLY A 344 -2.84 18.90 24.67
C GLY A 344 -2.08 17.58 24.68
N GLN A 345 -1.21 17.40 25.68
CA GLN A 345 -0.39 16.19 25.85
C GLN A 345 -1.23 14.89 25.86
N ARG A 346 -2.42 14.94 26.47
CA ARG A 346 -3.32 13.78 26.57
C ARG A 346 -3.71 13.19 25.22
N ILE A 347 -3.96 14.03 24.20
CA ILE A 347 -4.36 13.54 22.86
C ILE A 347 -3.16 12.90 22.16
N LEU A 348 -1.97 13.51 22.28
CA LEU A 348 -0.74 12.93 21.75
C LEU A 348 -0.45 11.55 22.34
N ASP A 349 -0.59 11.40 23.67
CA ASP A 349 -0.35 10.13 24.35
C ASP A 349 -1.37 9.05 23.93
N LEU A 350 -2.63 9.44 23.69
CA LEU A 350 -3.67 8.54 23.19
C LEU A 350 -3.30 8.01 21.81
N ILE A 351 -2.99 8.89 20.86
CA ILE A 351 -2.64 8.50 19.48
C ILE A 351 -1.38 7.64 19.46
N LYS A 352 -0.36 7.95 20.27
CA LYS A 352 0.83 7.10 20.38
C LYS A 352 0.51 5.67 20.85
N ARG A 353 -0.39 5.51 21.80
CA ARG A 353 -0.84 4.17 22.27
C ARG A 353 -1.58 3.41 21.18
N ASP A 354 -2.51 4.07 20.48
CA ASP A 354 -3.29 3.45 19.41
C ASP A 354 -2.39 3.03 18.23
N HIS A 355 -1.44 3.89 17.84
CA HIS A 355 -0.46 3.59 16.81
C HIS A 355 0.41 2.38 17.19
N ARG A 356 0.91 2.33 18.44
CA ARG A 356 1.68 1.18 18.93
C ARG A 356 0.87 -0.12 18.85
N SER A 357 -0.39 -0.09 19.29
CA SER A 357 -1.27 -1.26 19.23
C SER A 357 -1.51 -1.73 17.80
N SER A 358 -1.71 -0.79 16.86
CA SER A 358 -1.91 -1.09 15.45
C SER A 358 -0.65 -1.65 14.80
N TYR A 359 0.52 -1.10 15.10
CA TYR A 359 1.81 -1.62 14.64
C TYR A 359 1.99 -3.09 15.03
N TYR A 360 1.82 -3.43 16.31
CA TYR A 360 2.00 -4.82 16.76
C TYR A 360 0.97 -5.78 16.17
N ARG A 361 -0.29 -5.35 15.96
CA ARG A 361 -1.27 -6.17 15.24
C ARG A 361 -0.87 -6.46 13.79
N GLN A 362 -0.29 -5.49 13.09
CA GLN A 362 0.22 -5.73 11.73
C GLN A 362 1.36 -6.74 11.70
N GLN A 363 2.19 -6.77 12.75
CA GLN A 363 3.29 -7.73 12.86
C GLN A 363 2.81 -9.18 13.12
N GLU A 364 1.51 -9.42 13.35
CA GLU A 364 0.95 -10.77 13.51
C GLU A 364 0.81 -11.52 12.18
N SER A 365 0.77 -10.84 11.04
CA SER A 365 0.64 -11.45 9.71
C SER A 365 1.96 -11.38 8.94
N SER A 366 2.48 -12.54 8.48
CA SER A 366 3.65 -12.58 7.60
C SER A 366 3.43 -11.79 6.31
N GLY A 367 2.21 -11.85 5.73
CA GLY A 367 1.84 -11.09 4.54
C GLY A 367 1.83 -9.57 4.77
N ALA A 368 1.35 -9.11 5.93
CA ALA A 368 1.37 -7.69 6.28
C ALA A 368 2.81 -7.17 6.49
N ILE A 369 3.68 -7.99 7.12
CA ILE A 369 5.11 -7.68 7.27
C ILE A 369 5.78 -7.52 5.89
N VAL A 370 5.57 -8.49 4.98
CA VAL A 370 6.13 -8.43 3.62
C VAL A 370 5.66 -7.21 2.88
N LYS A 371 4.36 -6.88 2.98
CA LYS A 371 3.78 -5.70 2.34
C LYS A 371 4.41 -4.42 2.88
N SER A 372 4.42 -4.21 4.20
CA SER A 372 4.92 -2.96 4.79
C SER A 372 6.42 -2.74 4.54
N LEU A 373 7.25 -3.79 4.67
CA LEU A 373 8.68 -3.69 4.36
C LEU A 373 8.93 -3.41 2.88
N GLY A 374 8.15 -4.03 1.98
CA GLY A 374 8.27 -3.83 0.55
C GLY A 374 7.84 -2.42 0.12
N GLU A 375 6.73 -1.92 0.63
CA GLU A 375 6.26 -0.55 0.39
C GLU A 375 7.26 0.48 0.91
N ALA A 376 7.79 0.30 2.12
CA ALA A 376 8.83 1.16 2.67
C ALA A 376 10.12 1.13 1.82
N GLU A 377 10.51 -0.03 1.29
CA GLU A 377 11.65 -0.15 0.38
C GLU A 377 11.41 0.58 -0.96
N VAL A 378 10.20 0.54 -1.49
CA VAL A 378 9.80 1.33 -2.68
C VAL A 378 9.92 2.82 -2.37
N LEU A 379 9.53 3.28 -1.18
CA LEU A 379 9.54 4.68 -0.76
C LEU A 379 10.93 5.19 -0.32
N GLY A 380 11.94 4.33 -0.33
CA GLY A 380 13.32 4.70 -0.05
C GLY A 380 14.12 3.60 0.64
N SER A 381 13.65 3.05 1.75
CA SER A 381 14.30 1.96 2.47
C SER A 381 13.30 1.20 3.35
N PHE A 382 13.41 -0.12 3.39
CA PHE A 382 12.65 -0.95 4.33
C PHE A 382 12.85 -0.56 5.80
N THR A 383 13.98 0.07 6.13
CA THR A 383 14.27 0.55 7.50
C THR A 383 13.31 1.66 7.96
N LEU A 384 12.66 2.38 7.02
CA LEU A 384 11.64 3.37 7.35
C LEU A 384 10.49 2.75 8.15
N GLU A 385 10.07 1.54 7.77
CA GLU A 385 9.03 0.80 8.50
C GLU A 385 9.50 0.42 9.91
N GLU A 386 10.70 -0.12 10.04
CA GLU A 386 11.24 -0.57 11.32
C GLU A 386 11.52 0.56 12.31
N GLU A 387 11.88 1.73 11.80
CA GLU A 387 12.15 2.91 12.60
C GLU A 387 10.88 3.67 12.99
N MET A 388 9.77 3.43 12.27
CA MET A 388 8.56 4.25 12.38
C MET A 388 7.99 4.25 13.79
N ILE A 389 7.92 3.10 14.45
CA ILE A 389 7.41 3.01 15.83
C ILE A 389 8.23 3.85 16.82
N GLY A 390 9.57 3.86 16.65
CA GLY A 390 10.46 4.69 17.45
C GLY A 390 10.24 6.19 17.17
N LYS A 391 10.13 6.56 15.90
CA LYS A 391 9.89 7.94 15.47
C LYS A 391 8.55 8.47 16.00
N PHE A 392 7.49 7.67 15.95
CA PHE A 392 6.19 8.01 16.53
C PHE A 392 6.26 8.24 18.05
N ASN A 393 6.94 7.36 18.77
CA ASN A 393 7.08 7.49 20.21
C ASN A 393 7.80 8.81 20.62
N ASN A 394 8.70 9.30 19.76
CA ASN A 394 9.50 10.50 19.99
C ASN A 394 8.83 11.79 19.49
N VAL A 395 7.64 11.75 18.88
CA VAL A 395 6.90 12.96 18.49
C VAL A 395 6.63 13.83 19.71
N THR A 396 6.97 15.12 19.62
CA THR A 396 6.72 16.11 20.68
C THR A 396 5.41 16.87 20.42
N LEU A 397 4.87 17.47 21.47
CA LEU A 397 3.67 18.33 21.34
C LEU A 397 3.94 19.55 20.45
N GLU A 398 5.16 20.11 20.51
CA GLU A 398 5.57 21.22 19.68
C GLU A 398 5.56 20.84 18.19
N GLN A 399 6.17 19.69 17.83
CA GLN A 399 6.14 19.16 16.45
C GLN A 399 4.71 18.94 15.98
N MET A 400 3.86 18.33 16.80
CA MET A 400 2.45 18.09 16.51
C MET A 400 1.70 19.40 16.22
N ASN A 401 1.91 20.46 17.03
CA ASN A 401 1.23 21.74 16.87
C ASN A 401 1.69 22.54 15.64
N ALA A 402 2.93 22.36 15.18
CA ALA A 402 3.51 23.13 14.09
C ALA A 402 3.37 22.49 12.69
N VAL A 403 3.33 21.14 12.64
CA VAL A 403 3.55 20.40 11.39
C VAL A 403 2.46 20.59 10.36
N PHE A 404 1.19 20.67 10.76
CA PHE A 404 0.06 20.71 9.83
C PHE A 404 0.08 21.95 8.94
N ALA A 405 0.27 23.13 9.52
CA ALA A 405 0.32 24.39 8.80
C ALA A 405 1.49 24.49 7.80
N LYS A 406 2.56 23.72 8.01
CA LYS A 406 3.73 23.66 7.14
C LYS A 406 3.41 23.02 5.77
N TYR A 407 2.57 22.00 5.75
CA TYR A 407 2.25 21.23 4.53
C TYR A 407 0.94 21.64 3.89
N VAL A 408 -0.04 22.09 4.69
CA VAL A 408 -1.38 22.39 4.22
C VAL A 408 -1.47 23.88 3.85
N THR A 409 -0.96 24.21 2.66
CA THR A 409 -0.92 25.60 2.12
C THR A 409 -1.98 25.86 1.06
N GLY A 410 -2.59 24.82 0.51
CA GLY A 410 -3.70 24.86 -0.45
C GLY A 410 -4.46 23.55 -0.42
N ALA A 411 -5.59 23.50 -1.12
CA ALA A 411 -6.48 22.33 -1.11
C ALA A 411 -7.21 22.16 -2.45
N ILE A 412 -7.52 20.92 -2.79
CA ILE A 412 -8.44 20.57 -3.87
C ILE A 412 -9.69 19.98 -3.24
N TRP A 413 -10.82 20.67 -3.39
CA TRP A 413 -12.11 20.16 -3.00
C TRP A 413 -12.74 19.41 -4.17
N LEU A 414 -13.18 18.19 -3.90
CA LEU A 414 -13.85 17.31 -4.83
C LEU A 414 -15.28 17.06 -4.36
N TYR A 415 -16.19 17.07 -5.30
CA TYR A 415 -17.59 16.77 -5.04
C TYR A 415 -18.14 15.83 -6.11
N LEU A 416 -18.83 14.79 -5.66
CA LEU A 416 -19.55 13.84 -6.51
C LEU A 416 -20.99 13.69 -5.98
N GLY A 417 -21.99 13.98 -6.82
CA GLY A 417 -23.39 13.90 -6.43
C GLY A 417 -24.28 14.87 -7.17
N ASP A 418 -25.34 15.37 -6.55
CA ASP A 418 -26.23 16.37 -7.16
C ASP A 418 -25.45 17.65 -7.50
N GLU A 419 -25.42 18.01 -8.78
CA GLU A 419 -24.62 19.13 -9.29
C GLU A 419 -25.08 20.49 -8.72
N THR A 420 -26.39 20.66 -8.54
CA THR A 420 -26.96 21.91 -8.01
C THR A 420 -26.59 22.08 -6.54
N ALA A 421 -26.72 21.01 -5.76
CA ALA A 421 -26.29 21.00 -4.36
C ALA A 421 -24.77 21.21 -4.24
N GLY A 422 -23.99 20.61 -5.15
CA GLY A 422 -22.54 20.81 -5.21
C GLY A 422 -22.17 22.28 -5.44
N LYS A 423 -22.75 22.93 -6.45
CA LYS A 423 -22.55 24.37 -6.71
C LYS A 423 -22.94 25.21 -5.50
N ALA A 424 -24.11 24.96 -4.90
CA ALA A 424 -24.55 25.69 -3.71
C ALA A 424 -23.64 25.48 -2.49
N THR A 425 -23.02 24.30 -2.36
CA THR A 425 -22.10 23.98 -1.26
C THR A 425 -20.86 24.88 -1.27
N PHE A 426 -20.32 25.21 -2.46
CA PHE A 426 -19.07 25.96 -2.62
C PHE A 426 -19.27 27.43 -3.04
N GLN A 427 -20.50 27.90 -3.25
CA GLN A 427 -20.77 29.27 -3.66
C GLN A 427 -20.45 30.38 -2.62
N SER A 428 -20.19 30.02 -1.37
CA SER A 428 -19.89 30.93 -0.25
C SER A 428 -18.40 31.24 -0.08
N LYS A 429 -17.59 30.99 -1.11
CA LYS A 429 -16.15 31.35 -1.15
C LYS A 429 -15.86 32.41 -2.19
#